data_88dbc86f1afdeb16e51a264559f6b4a0
#
_entry.id   88dbc86f1afdeb16e51a264559f6b4a0
#
_cell.length_a   1.000
_cell.length_b   1.000
_cell.length_c   1.000
_cell.angle_alpha   90.00
_cell.angle_beta   90.00
_cell.angle_gamma   90.00
#
_symmetry.space_group_name_H-M   'P 1'
#
loop_
_entity.id
_entity.type
_entity.pdbx_description
1 polymer ?
#
loop_
_entity_poly.entity_id
_entity_poly.type
_entity_poly.pdbx_seq_one_letter_code
_entity_poly.pdbx_strand_id
1 'polypeptide(L)'
;MKNPFRCFNSSPEVIRLTVMMYIRYPLSLRQVEDILFERGIDICHETVRFWWNRFGPMFAAEIRKRRIRNRNDTHWRWHVDEVFVRINGINHYLWRAVDQEGEVLEVFASKRRDRKAALKFLKRLMKRYGRPATIVTDRLRSYRAALITIGNQGVQICGRWLNNRAENSHQPFRRR
;
A
#
# COMPACT_ATOMS: atom_id res chain seq x y z
N MET A 1 -21.96 -0.21 -16.97
CA MET A 1 -20.95 -1.09 -16.30
C MET A 1 -21.64 -2.38 -15.85
N LYS A 2 -21.05 -3.56 -16.12
CA LYS A 2 -21.59 -4.83 -15.60
C LYS A 2 -21.44 -4.86 -14.08
N ASN A 3 -22.50 -5.20 -13.35
CA ASN A 3 -22.45 -5.35 -11.89
C ASN A 3 -21.55 -6.56 -11.53
N PRO A 4 -20.38 -6.38 -10.88
CA PRO A 4 -19.46 -7.46 -10.57
C PRO A 4 -20.02 -8.47 -9.55
N PHE A 5 -21.10 -8.12 -8.86
CA PHE A 5 -21.74 -8.91 -7.79
C PHE A 5 -22.98 -9.68 -8.27
N ARG A 6 -23.34 -9.60 -9.58
CA ARG A 6 -24.62 -10.12 -10.11
C ARG A 6 -24.88 -11.61 -9.83
N CYS A 7 -23.82 -12.40 -9.66
CA CYS A 7 -23.93 -13.85 -9.48
C CYS A 7 -23.61 -14.31 -8.05
N PHE A 8 -23.69 -13.41 -7.07
CA PHE A 8 -23.41 -13.71 -5.68
C PHE A 8 -24.67 -13.61 -4.84
N ASN A 9 -24.88 -14.59 -3.96
CA ASN A 9 -26.05 -14.65 -3.05
C ASN A 9 -25.94 -13.64 -1.91
N SER A 10 -24.74 -13.12 -1.62
CA SER A 10 -24.53 -12.12 -0.59
C SER A 10 -24.58 -10.71 -1.18
N SER A 11 -25.07 -9.75 -0.38
CA SER A 11 -25.15 -8.36 -0.83
C SER A 11 -23.76 -7.76 -1.12
N PRO A 12 -23.67 -6.78 -2.05
CA PRO A 12 -22.42 -6.08 -2.31
C PRO A 12 -21.79 -5.43 -1.07
N GLU A 13 -22.63 -4.97 -0.12
CA GLU A 13 -22.21 -4.35 1.14
C GLU A 13 -21.52 -5.37 2.04
N VAL A 14 -22.09 -6.58 2.18
CA VAL A 14 -21.51 -7.67 2.96
C VAL A 14 -20.17 -8.10 2.35
N ILE A 15 -20.09 -8.26 1.03
CA ILE A 15 -18.84 -8.61 0.34
C ILE A 15 -17.78 -7.53 0.58
N ARG A 16 -18.14 -6.25 0.46
CA ARG A 16 -17.21 -5.13 0.72
C ARG A 16 -16.74 -5.11 2.16
N LEU A 17 -17.66 -5.24 3.11
CA LEU A 17 -17.33 -5.27 4.54
C LEU A 17 -16.33 -6.39 4.84
N THR A 18 -16.62 -7.61 4.42
CA THR A 18 -15.79 -8.80 4.63
C THR A 18 -14.37 -8.59 4.07
N VAL A 19 -14.26 -8.16 2.82
CA VAL A 19 -12.96 -7.91 2.17
C VAL A 19 -12.20 -6.78 2.87
N MET A 20 -12.89 -5.69 3.25
CA MET A 20 -12.26 -4.56 3.95
C MET A 20 -11.79 -4.93 5.36
N MET A 21 -12.53 -5.76 6.11
CA MET A 21 -12.10 -6.26 7.41
C MET A 21 -10.77 -7.03 7.30
N TYR A 22 -10.66 -7.92 6.34
CA TYR A 22 -9.46 -8.71 6.11
C TYR A 22 -8.24 -7.87 5.68
N ILE A 23 -8.49 -6.81 4.87
CA ILE A 23 -7.41 -5.92 4.39
C ILE A 23 -6.94 -4.95 5.48
N ARG A 24 -7.88 -4.31 6.15
CA ARG A 24 -7.61 -3.17 7.03
C ARG A 24 -7.06 -3.59 8.38
N TYR A 25 -7.47 -4.75 8.86
CA TYR A 25 -7.08 -5.27 10.18
C TYR A 25 -6.19 -6.51 10.02
N PRO A 26 -5.26 -6.77 10.94
CA PRO A 26 -4.41 -7.95 10.91
C PRO A 26 -5.16 -9.21 11.36
N LEU A 27 -6.33 -9.45 10.79
CA LEU A 27 -7.20 -10.58 11.09
C LEU A 27 -6.83 -11.78 10.20
N SER A 28 -6.95 -12.99 10.76
CA SER A 28 -6.97 -14.21 9.95
C SER A 28 -8.32 -14.38 9.25
N LEU A 29 -8.39 -15.25 8.25
CA LEU A 29 -9.66 -15.53 7.56
C LEU A 29 -10.71 -16.08 8.50
N ARG A 30 -10.31 -16.92 9.48
CA ARG A 30 -11.21 -17.47 10.51
C ARG A 30 -11.71 -16.41 11.48
N GLN A 31 -10.85 -15.48 11.90
CA GLN A 31 -11.30 -14.37 12.75
C GLN A 31 -12.32 -13.48 12.04
N VAL A 32 -12.21 -13.31 10.71
CA VAL A 32 -13.23 -12.59 9.93
C VAL A 32 -14.55 -13.39 9.90
N GLU A 33 -14.49 -14.71 9.70
CA GLU A 33 -15.64 -15.62 9.81
C GLU A 33 -16.32 -15.49 11.17
N ASP A 34 -15.56 -15.63 12.28
CA ASP A 34 -16.08 -15.53 13.64
C ASP A 34 -16.80 -14.18 13.89
N ILE A 35 -16.17 -13.07 13.51
CA ILE A 35 -16.74 -11.72 13.68
C ILE A 35 -18.02 -11.53 12.86
N LEU A 36 -18.10 -12.10 11.67
CA LEU A 36 -19.29 -12.04 10.83
C LEU A 36 -20.42 -12.90 11.41
N PHE A 37 -20.09 -14.09 11.91
CA PHE A 37 -21.03 -15.00 12.54
C PHE A 37 -21.67 -14.38 13.80
N GLU A 38 -20.90 -13.71 14.64
CA GLU A 38 -21.41 -12.94 15.79
C GLU A 38 -22.42 -11.86 15.40
N ARG A 39 -22.43 -11.42 14.15
CA ARG A 39 -23.36 -10.44 13.60
C ARG A 39 -24.50 -11.06 12.76
N GLY A 40 -24.67 -12.38 12.87
CA GLY A 40 -25.69 -13.11 12.12
C GLY A 40 -25.40 -13.23 10.61
N ILE A 41 -24.14 -13.04 10.21
CA ILE A 41 -23.70 -13.19 8.82
C ILE A 41 -22.93 -14.51 8.71
N ASP A 42 -23.60 -15.56 8.21
CA ASP A 42 -23.02 -16.90 8.06
C ASP A 42 -22.20 -16.98 6.75
N ILE A 43 -20.90 -16.81 6.87
CA ILE A 43 -19.93 -16.82 5.76
C ILE A 43 -18.66 -17.52 6.22
N CYS A 44 -18.33 -18.67 5.63
CA CYS A 44 -17.14 -19.43 5.97
C CYS A 44 -15.85 -18.75 5.47
N HIS A 45 -14.72 -19.04 6.12
CA HIS A 45 -13.40 -18.47 5.82
C HIS A 45 -12.92 -18.75 4.39
N GLU A 46 -13.35 -19.83 3.74
CA GLU A 46 -13.06 -20.10 2.33
C GLU A 46 -13.79 -19.10 1.41
N THR A 47 -15.02 -18.71 1.76
CA THR A 47 -15.75 -17.65 1.05
C THR A 47 -15.05 -16.28 1.25
N VAL A 48 -14.56 -16.00 2.45
CA VAL A 48 -13.75 -14.79 2.71
C VAL A 48 -12.50 -14.77 1.83
N ARG A 49 -11.78 -15.92 1.72
CA ARG A 49 -10.61 -16.08 0.84
C ARG A 49 -10.97 -15.86 -0.62
N PHE A 50 -12.07 -16.47 -1.09
CA PHE A 50 -12.54 -16.34 -2.46
C PHE A 50 -12.89 -14.88 -2.80
N TRP A 51 -13.62 -14.18 -1.91
CA TRP A 51 -13.97 -12.78 -2.13
C TRP A 51 -12.77 -11.85 -2.08
N TRP A 52 -11.82 -12.11 -1.19
CA TRP A 52 -10.56 -11.38 -1.16
C TRP A 52 -9.80 -11.48 -2.48
N ASN A 53 -9.62 -12.69 -2.98
CA ASN A 53 -8.91 -12.92 -4.24
C ASN A 53 -9.65 -12.30 -5.44
N ARG A 54 -10.96 -12.38 -5.45
CA ARG A 54 -11.80 -11.89 -6.55
C ARG A 54 -11.98 -10.38 -6.56
N PHE A 55 -12.29 -9.78 -5.43
CA PHE A 55 -12.71 -8.38 -5.31
C PHE A 55 -11.64 -7.46 -4.73
N GLY A 56 -10.66 -7.98 -4.00
CA GLY A 56 -9.60 -7.19 -3.39
C GLY A 56 -8.86 -6.29 -4.40
N PRO A 57 -8.40 -6.81 -5.55
CA PRO A 57 -7.75 -5.99 -6.59
C PRO A 57 -8.67 -4.89 -7.15
N MET A 58 -9.96 -5.18 -7.31
CA MET A 58 -10.96 -4.23 -7.79
C MET A 58 -11.17 -3.08 -6.79
N PHE A 59 -11.35 -3.39 -5.52
CA PHE A 59 -11.50 -2.38 -4.46
C PHE A 59 -10.24 -1.54 -4.29
N ALA A 60 -9.07 -2.16 -4.34
CA ALA A 60 -7.81 -1.45 -4.30
C ALA A 60 -7.65 -0.48 -5.50
N ALA A 61 -8.10 -0.87 -6.68
CA ALA A 61 -8.08 -0.01 -7.87
C ALA A 61 -9.07 1.17 -7.73
N GLU A 62 -10.27 0.93 -7.19
CA GLU A 62 -11.28 1.97 -6.97
C GLU A 62 -10.84 2.99 -5.92
N ILE A 63 -10.30 2.53 -4.79
CA ILE A 63 -9.74 3.40 -3.74
C ILE A 63 -8.63 4.29 -4.32
N ARG A 64 -7.70 3.69 -5.09
CA ARG A 64 -6.63 4.44 -5.75
C ARG A 64 -7.16 5.50 -6.70
N LYS A 65 -8.17 5.19 -7.53
CA LYS A 65 -8.80 6.15 -8.45
C LYS A 65 -9.45 7.31 -7.70
N ARG A 66 -10.17 7.03 -6.63
CA ARG A 66 -10.82 8.07 -5.80
C ARG A 66 -9.78 8.99 -5.17
N ARG A 67 -8.69 8.44 -4.65
CA ARG A 67 -7.58 9.21 -4.07
C ARG A 67 -6.92 10.13 -5.09
N ILE A 68 -6.64 9.65 -6.30
CA ILE A 68 -6.05 10.48 -7.36
C ILE A 68 -7.01 11.63 -7.74
N ARG A 69 -8.32 11.35 -7.84
CA ARG A 69 -9.31 12.36 -8.24
C ARG A 69 -9.55 13.44 -7.20
N ASN A 70 -9.47 13.11 -5.92
CA ASN A 70 -9.72 14.05 -4.82
C ASN A 70 -8.50 14.92 -4.47
N ARG A 71 -7.42 14.83 -5.26
CA ARG A 71 -6.14 15.47 -4.98
C ARG A 71 -5.98 16.76 -5.76
N ASN A 72 -6.58 17.82 -5.24
CA ASN A 72 -6.30 19.20 -5.68
C ASN A 72 -5.19 19.87 -4.86
N ASP A 73 -4.50 19.15 -3.98
CA ASP A 73 -3.52 19.73 -3.07
C ASP A 73 -2.10 19.74 -3.65
N THR A 74 -1.57 20.95 -3.85
CA THR A 74 -0.20 21.25 -4.28
C THR A 74 0.86 20.94 -3.22
N HIS A 75 0.48 20.61 -2.00
CA HIS A 75 1.37 20.38 -0.85
C HIS A 75 1.55 18.91 -0.47
N TRP A 76 1.68 18.06 -1.46
CA TRP A 76 1.78 16.65 -1.22
C TRP A 76 3.11 16.22 -0.65
N ARG A 77 3.06 15.61 0.54
CA ARG A 77 4.22 15.02 1.21
C ARG A 77 4.17 13.50 1.12
N TRP A 78 5.24 12.92 0.59
CA TRP A 78 5.44 11.47 0.59
C TRP A 78 6.46 11.07 1.63
N HIS A 79 6.22 9.95 2.28
CA HIS A 79 7.17 9.28 3.17
C HIS A 79 7.58 7.98 2.49
N VAL A 80 8.88 7.80 2.29
CA VAL A 80 9.43 6.68 1.52
C VAL A 80 10.44 5.95 2.37
N ASP A 81 10.30 4.64 2.45
CA ASP A 81 11.19 3.76 3.20
C ASP A 81 11.28 2.39 2.53
N GLU A 82 12.30 1.63 2.86
CA GLU A 82 12.41 0.24 2.46
C GLU A 82 12.65 -0.68 3.66
N VAL A 83 12.04 -1.85 3.60
CA VAL A 83 12.22 -2.90 4.61
C VAL A 83 12.76 -4.15 3.96
N PHE A 84 13.65 -4.82 4.68
CA PHE A 84 14.14 -6.13 4.30
C PHE A 84 13.07 -7.19 4.55
N VAL A 85 12.76 -8.01 3.54
CA VAL A 85 11.78 -9.09 3.62
C VAL A 85 12.31 -10.36 2.96
N ARG A 86 11.85 -11.51 3.42
CA ARG A 86 12.14 -12.80 2.83
C ARG A 86 10.89 -13.31 2.12
N ILE A 87 10.98 -13.50 0.80
CA ILE A 87 9.86 -13.99 -0.02
C ILE A 87 10.30 -15.32 -0.62
N ASN A 88 9.59 -16.40 -0.31
CA ASN A 88 9.91 -17.76 -0.75
C ASN A 88 11.40 -18.15 -0.49
N GLY A 89 11.89 -17.82 0.70
CA GLY A 89 13.29 -18.08 1.07
C GLY A 89 14.32 -17.12 0.48
N ILE A 90 13.96 -16.23 -0.44
CA ILE A 90 14.86 -15.29 -1.12
C ILE A 90 14.75 -13.90 -0.49
N ASN A 91 15.89 -13.27 -0.26
CA ASN A 91 15.97 -11.94 0.32
C ASN A 91 15.58 -10.86 -0.69
N HIS A 92 14.69 -9.95 -0.26
CA HIS A 92 14.21 -8.81 -1.04
C HIS A 92 14.19 -7.55 -0.19
N TYR A 93 14.20 -6.41 -0.86
CA TYR A 93 13.88 -5.10 -0.28
C TYR A 93 12.52 -4.65 -0.78
N LEU A 94 11.61 -4.40 0.16
CA LEU A 94 10.27 -3.90 -0.11
C LEU A 94 10.27 -2.38 0.06
N TRP A 95 10.29 -1.67 -1.06
CA TRP A 95 10.19 -0.21 -1.12
C TRP A 95 8.74 0.18 -0.97
N ARG A 96 8.47 1.12 -0.10
CA ARG A 96 7.11 1.55 0.20
C ARG A 96 7.03 3.06 0.30
N ALA A 97 5.99 3.62 -0.29
CA ALA A 97 5.65 5.03 -0.15
C ALA A 97 4.28 5.15 0.49
N VAL A 98 4.17 6.06 1.42
CA VAL A 98 2.91 6.47 2.05
C VAL A 98 2.75 7.99 1.92
N ASP A 99 1.51 8.45 1.93
CA ASP A 99 1.22 9.88 1.94
C ASP A 99 1.28 10.48 3.35
N GLN A 100 0.93 11.75 3.46
CA GLN A 100 0.89 12.46 4.73
C GLN A 100 -0.14 11.92 5.73
N GLU A 101 -1.11 11.13 5.27
CA GLU A 101 -2.11 10.46 6.09
C GLU A 101 -1.68 9.06 6.51
N GLY A 102 -0.53 8.58 6.01
CA GLY A 102 -0.01 7.24 6.26
C GLY A 102 -0.56 6.18 5.31
N GLU A 103 -1.31 6.59 4.30
CA GLU A 103 -1.93 5.68 3.34
C GLU A 103 -0.94 5.24 2.25
N VAL A 104 -0.96 3.96 1.93
CA VAL A 104 -0.01 3.37 0.98
C VAL A 104 -0.26 3.85 -0.44
N LEU A 105 0.75 4.50 -1.01
CA LEU A 105 0.75 4.95 -2.40
C LEU A 105 1.21 3.84 -3.34
N GLU A 106 2.38 3.27 -3.06
CA GLU A 106 3.00 2.27 -3.91
C GLU A 106 3.87 1.32 -3.09
N VAL A 107 3.98 0.09 -3.58
CA VAL A 107 4.88 -0.94 -3.05
C VAL A 107 5.64 -1.56 -4.20
N PHE A 108 6.96 -1.71 -4.04
CA PHE A 108 7.84 -2.29 -5.04
C PHE A 108 8.87 -3.20 -4.38
N ALA A 109 9.01 -4.43 -4.87
CA ALA A 109 10.01 -5.37 -4.38
C ALA A 109 11.22 -5.43 -5.33
N SER A 110 12.43 -5.47 -4.77
CA SER A 110 13.67 -5.65 -5.53
C SER A 110 14.64 -6.55 -4.79
N LYS A 111 15.53 -7.22 -5.54
CA LYS A 111 16.61 -8.03 -4.96
C LYS A 111 17.77 -7.17 -4.42
N ARG A 112 17.90 -5.93 -4.88
CA ARG A 112 19.00 -5.04 -4.51
C ARG A 112 18.47 -3.74 -3.91
N ARG A 113 19.23 -3.21 -2.94
CA ARG A 113 19.02 -1.91 -2.30
C ARG A 113 19.98 -0.89 -2.93
N ASP A 114 19.75 -0.55 -4.19
CA ASP A 114 20.65 0.31 -4.95
C ASP A 114 19.94 1.50 -5.59
N ARG A 115 20.74 2.40 -6.21
CA ARG A 115 20.22 3.56 -6.95
C ARG A 115 19.24 3.18 -8.05
N LYS A 116 19.47 2.05 -8.76
CA LYS A 116 18.60 1.63 -9.86
C LYS A 116 17.21 1.24 -9.37
N ALA A 117 17.15 0.51 -8.25
CA ALA A 117 15.90 0.14 -7.60
C ALA A 117 15.14 1.38 -7.09
N ALA A 118 15.81 2.29 -6.37
CA ALA A 118 15.25 3.56 -5.90
C ALA A 118 14.71 4.40 -7.07
N LEU A 119 15.49 4.53 -8.14
CA LEU A 119 15.11 5.27 -9.34
C LEU A 119 13.85 4.68 -10.00
N LYS A 120 13.81 3.35 -10.18
CA LYS A 120 12.66 2.65 -10.75
C LYS A 120 11.41 2.87 -9.91
N PHE A 121 11.54 2.77 -8.59
CA PHE A 121 10.46 2.98 -7.65
C PHE A 121 9.92 4.42 -7.70
N LEU A 122 10.79 5.42 -7.58
CA LEU A 122 10.39 6.84 -7.60
C LEU A 122 9.79 7.25 -8.97
N LYS A 123 10.35 6.79 -10.09
CA LYS A 123 9.76 7.04 -11.42
C LYS A 123 8.36 6.45 -11.54
N ARG A 124 8.15 5.23 -11.03
CA ARG A 124 6.84 4.58 -11.03
C ARG A 124 5.83 5.33 -10.18
N LEU A 125 6.26 5.80 -9.01
CA LEU A 125 5.46 6.60 -8.10
C LEU A 125 5.05 7.93 -8.75
N MET A 126 6.01 8.68 -9.30
CA MET A 126 5.77 9.97 -9.96
C MET A 126 4.94 9.84 -11.24
N LYS A 127 5.11 8.75 -12.01
CA LYS A 127 4.26 8.48 -13.18
C LYS A 127 2.79 8.32 -12.80
N ARG A 128 2.51 7.76 -11.62
CA ARG A 128 1.14 7.48 -11.17
C ARG A 128 0.50 8.66 -10.45
N TYR A 129 1.27 9.40 -9.68
CA TYR A 129 0.76 10.39 -8.75
C TYR A 129 1.25 11.83 -9.01
N GLY A 130 2.05 12.05 -10.04
CA GLY A 130 2.67 13.34 -10.28
C GLY A 130 3.90 13.58 -9.39
N ARG A 131 4.40 14.80 -9.39
CA ARG A 131 5.55 15.20 -8.54
C ARG A 131 5.04 15.68 -7.19
N PRO A 132 5.60 15.21 -6.07
CA PRO A 132 5.23 15.70 -4.75
C PRO A 132 5.93 17.02 -4.45
N ALA A 133 5.37 17.79 -3.54
CA ALA A 133 6.03 18.98 -2.99
C ALA A 133 7.21 18.60 -2.07
N THR A 134 7.09 17.45 -1.38
CA THR A 134 8.11 16.99 -0.43
C THR A 134 8.21 15.47 -0.43
N ILE A 135 9.43 14.94 -0.38
CA ILE A 135 9.72 13.52 -0.17
C ILE A 135 10.54 13.37 1.10
N VAL A 136 9.95 12.75 2.11
CA VAL A 136 10.65 12.38 3.34
C VAL A 136 11.25 11.00 3.18
N THR A 137 12.54 10.87 3.41
CA THR A 137 13.26 9.60 3.36
C THR A 137 14.17 9.46 4.58
N ASP A 138 14.67 8.26 4.81
CA ASP A 138 15.86 8.09 5.63
C ASP A 138 17.10 8.68 4.92
N ARG A 139 18.27 8.55 5.52
CA ARG A 139 19.55 9.05 4.97
C ARG A 139 20.16 8.13 3.90
N LEU A 140 19.40 7.20 3.35
CA LEU A 140 19.90 6.26 2.33
C LEU A 140 20.36 7.00 1.07
N ARG A 141 21.63 6.82 0.73
CA ARG A 141 22.26 7.47 -0.44
C ARG A 141 21.57 7.18 -1.77
N SER A 142 20.91 6.01 -1.89
CA SER A 142 20.18 5.60 -3.09
C SER A 142 19.03 6.53 -3.44
N TYR A 143 18.29 7.06 -2.46
CA TYR A 143 17.22 8.03 -2.69
C TYR A 143 17.75 9.35 -3.25
N ARG A 144 18.78 9.91 -2.61
CA ARG A 144 19.40 11.15 -3.05
C ARG A 144 19.92 11.01 -4.50
N ALA A 145 20.66 9.95 -4.79
CA ALA A 145 21.20 9.70 -6.13
C ALA A 145 20.10 9.49 -7.19
N ALA A 146 18.98 8.86 -6.81
CA ALA A 146 17.84 8.68 -7.70
C ALA A 146 17.10 10.01 -7.96
N LEU A 147 16.90 10.84 -6.94
CA LEU A 147 16.25 12.15 -7.05
C LEU A 147 17.07 13.14 -7.87
N ILE A 148 18.39 13.12 -7.77
CA ILE A 148 19.29 13.89 -8.66
C ILE A 148 19.06 13.47 -10.10
N THR A 149 19.01 12.17 -10.40
CA THR A 149 18.78 11.63 -11.75
C THR A 149 17.41 12.02 -12.32
N ILE A 150 16.40 12.23 -11.46
CA ILE A 150 15.05 12.66 -11.87
C ILE A 150 14.95 14.20 -12.00
N GLY A 151 15.94 14.95 -11.51
CA GLY A 151 15.88 16.42 -11.45
C GLY A 151 14.91 16.92 -10.37
N ASN A 152 14.82 16.21 -9.24
CA ASN A 152 13.88 16.53 -8.15
C ASN A 152 14.55 16.49 -6.75
N GLN A 153 15.81 16.83 -6.67
CA GLN A 153 16.60 16.78 -5.45
C GLN A 153 16.15 17.77 -4.37
N GLY A 154 15.61 18.92 -4.78
CA GLY A 154 15.19 19.99 -3.86
C GLY A 154 13.98 19.65 -2.98
N VAL A 155 13.25 18.59 -3.29
CA VAL A 155 12.07 18.18 -2.51
C VAL A 155 12.39 17.14 -1.44
N GLN A 156 13.64 16.66 -1.36
CA GLN A 156 14.02 15.65 -0.37
C GLN A 156 14.27 16.28 1.00
N ILE A 157 13.59 15.73 2.00
CA ILE A 157 13.85 16.05 3.42
C ILE A 157 14.28 14.77 4.12
N CYS A 158 15.39 14.86 4.84
CA CYS A 158 15.91 13.78 5.67
C CYS A 158 16.01 14.26 7.11
N GLY A 159 15.47 13.53 8.06
CA GLY A 159 15.56 13.86 9.48
C GLY A 159 15.21 12.69 10.37
N ARG A 160 15.82 12.69 11.57
CA ARG A 160 15.49 11.72 12.61
C ARG A 160 14.01 11.92 12.98
N TRP A 161 13.26 10.85 13.07
CA TRP A 161 11.82 10.84 13.40
C TRP A 161 10.85 11.36 12.32
N LEU A 162 11.33 12.00 11.26
CA LEU A 162 10.45 12.52 10.21
C LEU A 162 9.82 11.41 9.37
N ASN A 163 10.45 10.22 9.29
CA ASN A 163 10.00 9.11 8.44
C ASN A 163 9.21 8.03 9.18
N ASN A 164 8.83 8.26 10.45
CA ASN A 164 8.08 7.28 11.27
C ASN A 164 6.80 6.77 10.59
N ARG A 165 6.16 7.57 9.72
CA ARG A 165 4.97 7.15 8.99
C ARG A 165 5.25 6.01 8.03
N ALA A 166 6.35 6.09 7.28
CA ALA A 166 6.76 5.00 6.39
C ALA A 166 7.21 3.79 7.21
N GLU A 167 7.98 3.99 8.27
CA GLU A 167 8.43 2.92 9.17
C GLU A 167 7.25 2.18 9.82
N ASN A 168 6.25 2.91 10.33
CA ASN A 168 5.04 2.32 10.91
C ASN A 168 4.22 1.54 9.87
N SER A 169 4.24 1.96 8.61
CA SER A 169 3.55 1.25 7.53
C SER A 169 4.12 -0.15 7.28
N HIS A 170 5.34 -0.45 7.73
CA HIS A 170 5.99 -1.76 7.60
C HIS A 170 5.62 -2.73 8.74
N GLN A 171 4.98 -2.29 9.82
CA GLN A 171 4.65 -3.14 10.97
C GLN A 171 3.91 -4.44 10.60
N PRO A 172 2.93 -4.45 9.67
CA PRO A 172 2.25 -5.68 9.27
C PRO A 172 3.17 -6.74 8.67
N PHE A 173 4.31 -6.33 8.08
CA PHE A 173 5.29 -7.25 7.49
C PHE A 173 6.33 -7.75 8.49
N ARG A 174 6.57 -7.00 9.58
CA ARG A 174 7.53 -7.38 10.64
C ARG A 174 6.92 -8.37 11.64
N ARG A 175 5.59 -8.45 11.74
CA ARG A 175 4.85 -9.29 12.69
C ARG A 175 4.42 -10.64 12.12
N ARG A 176 4.73 -10.93 10.86
CA ARG A 176 4.40 -12.21 10.20
C ARG A 176 5.62 -13.08 9.98
#